data_c4630a26eece70c4e00380ed2c76121e
#
_entry.id   c4630a26eece70c4e00380ed2c76121e
#
_cell.length_a   1.000
_cell.length_b   1.000
_cell.length_c   1.000
_cell.angle_alpha   90.00
_cell.angle_beta   90.00
_cell.angle_gamma   90.00
#
_symmetry.space_group_name_H-M   'P 1'
#
loop_
_entity.id
_entity.type
_entity.pdbx_description
1 polymer ?
#
loop_
_entity_poly.entity_id
_entity_poly.type
_entity_poly.pdbx_seq_one_letter_code
_entity_poly.pdbx_strand_id
1 'polypeptide(L)'
;MEIKQDMDFGDLENLCWGQARKILEEISDADKEDALMSYLEDIFYGDIPTLTEVNDLLAYDWEQVYKDIGMVQWNELSDLCDSKLIEDGIKELDSFIENLDKEDSSYEKDKEDAELTLSALGNLEGEIERSVKDEEITEDLSLIIGTLDGYESWMLENKKLVSMISDIASWISDHE
;
A
#
# COMPACT_ATOMS: atom_id res chain seq x y z
N MET A 1 21.49 -40.16 -15.30
CA MET A 1 20.54 -40.47 -14.22
C MET A 1 20.26 -39.15 -13.55
N GLU A 2 19.23 -38.48 -14.01
CA GLU A 2 18.76 -37.21 -13.40
C GLU A 2 17.86 -37.61 -12.23
N ILE A 3 18.20 -37.18 -11.02
CA ILE A 3 17.35 -37.33 -9.86
C ILE A 3 16.51 -36.05 -9.83
N LYS A 4 15.24 -36.15 -10.26
CA LYS A 4 14.23 -35.12 -10.01
C LYS A 4 13.90 -35.21 -8.52
N GLN A 5 14.27 -34.19 -7.77
CA GLN A 5 13.83 -34.04 -6.40
C GLN A 5 12.70 -33.02 -6.41
N ASP A 6 11.50 -33.39 -5.95
CA ASP A 6 10.44 -32.44 -5.69
C ASP A 6 10.93 -31.55 -4.55
N MET A 7 11.10 -30.25 -4.81
CA MET A 7 11.48 -29.25 -3.82
C MET A 7 10.20 -28.61 -3.27
N ASP A 8 10.13 -28.46 -1.97
CA ASP A 8 9.12 -27.64 -1.33
C ASP A 8 9.67 -26.26 -0.92
N PHE A 9 8.81 -25.40 -0.38
CA PHE A 9 9.19 -24.06 0.04
C PHE A 9 10.27 -24.11 1.14
N GLY A 10 10.19 -25.04 2.11
CA GLY A 10 11.20 -25.21 3.16
C GLY A 10 12.57 -25.62 2.62
N ASP A 11 12.63 -26.35 1.50
CA ASP A 11 13.88 -26.66 0.81
C ASP A 11 14.48 -25.37 0.21
N LEU A 12 13.66 -24.50 -0.38
CA LEU A 12 14.11 -23.19 -0.91
C LEU A 12 14.68 -22.29 0.19
N GLU A 13 14.00 -22.16 1.34
CA GLU A 13 14.48 -21.39 2.49
C GLU A 13 15.86 -21.86 2.97
N ASN A 14 16.08 -23.18 2.98
CA ASN A 14 17.32 -23.78 3.45
C ASN A 14 18.46 -23.66 2.41
N LEU A 15 18.15 -23.65 1.14
CA LEU A 15 19.13 -23.72 0.06
C LEU A 15 19.43 -22.38 -0.60
N CYS A 16 18.49 -21.43 -0.61
CA CYS A 16 18.71 -20.08 -1.13
C CYS A 16 19.61 -19.24 -0.22
N TRP A 17 20.24 -18.23 -0.80
CA TRP A 17 21.21 -17.38 -0.11
C TRP A 17 21.05 -15.90 -0.45
N GLY A 18 21.65 -15.03 0.39
CA GLY A 18 21.72 -13.59 0.16
C GLY A 18 20.35 -12.91 0.17
N GLN A 19 20.04 -12.14 -0.88
CA GLN A 19 18.77 -11.42 -0.99
C GLN A 19 17.59 -12.38 -1.15
N ALA A 20 17.73 -13.44 -1.94
CA ALA A 20 16.68 -14.42 -2.17
C ALA A 20 16.14 -15.04 -0.86
N ARG A 21 17.01 -15.28 0.12
CA ARG A 21 16.61 -15.80 1.42
C ARG A 21 15.71 -14.82 2.19
N LYS A 22 16.02 -13.53 2.14
CA LYS A 22 15.18 -12.50 2.77
C LYS A 22 13.81 -12.40 2.11
N ILE A 23 13.79 -12.50 0.77
CA ILE A 23 12.53 -12.51 0.01
C ILE A 23 11.67 -13.72 0.41
N LEU A 24 12.27 -14.90 0.59
CA LEU A 24 11.53 -16.08 1.07
C LEU A 24 11.00 -15.89 2.51
N GLU A 25 11.78 -15.27 3.41
CA GLU A 25 11.32 -14.92 4.75
C GLU A 25 10.10 -13.97 4.69
N GLU A 26 10.12 -12.94 3.83
CA GLU A 26 9.00 -12.00 3.63
C GLU A 26 7.77 -12.69 3.01
N ILE A 27 7.97 -13.62 2.08
CA ILE A 27 6.88 -14.42 1.46
C ILE A 27 6.23 -15.36 2.49
N SER A 28 7.04 -15.96 3.38
CA SER A 28 6.54 -16.81 4.46
C SER A 28 5.76 -16.01 5.50
N ASP A 29 6.25 -14.82 5.86
CA ASP A 29 5.56 -13.92 6.80
C ASP A 29 4.20 -13.44 6.25
N ALA A 30 4.03 -13.43 4.92
CA ALA A 30 2.79 -13.07 4.23
C ALA A 30 1.88 -14.27 3.89
N ASP A 31 2.17 -15.48 4.40
CA ASP A 31 1.43 -16.72 4.10
C ASP A 31 1.26 -16.99 2.57
N LYS A 32 2.29 -16.65 1.77
CA LYS A 32 2.28 -16.75 0.29
C LYS A 32 3.14 -17.88 -0.28
N GLU A 33 3.56 -18.84 0.51
CA GLU A 33 4.42 -19.95 0.10
C GLU A 33 3.81 -20.76 -1.04
N ASP A 34 2.53 -21.13 -0.93
CA ASP A 34 1.82 -21.92 -1.96
C ASP A 34 1.70 -21.11 -3.28
N ALA A 35 1.50 -19.80 -3.19
CA ALA A 35 1.43 -18.92 -4.36
C ALA A 35 2.79 -18.83 -5.06
N LEU A 36 3.91 -18.73 -4.30
CA LEU A 36 5.25 -18.75 -4.87
C LEU A 36 5.53 -20.08 -5.56
N MET A 37 5.21 -21.21 -4.90
CA MET A 37 5.46 -22.52 -5.50
C MET A 37 4.69 -22.71 -6.81
N SER A 38 3.42 -22.29 -6.85
CA SER A 38 2.61 -22.31 -8.08
C SER A 38 3.19 -21.40 -9.18
N TYR A 39 3.64 -20.20 -8.82
CA TYR A 39 4.31 -19.28 -9.74
C TYR A 39 5.58 -19.87 -10.35
N LEU A 40 6.45 -20.48 -9.51
CA LEU A 40 7.66 -21.12 -9.98
C LEU A 40 7.38 -22.30 -10.94
N GLU A 41 6.34 -23.10 -10.66
CA GLU A 41 5.88 -24.17 -11.56
C GLU A 41 5.43 -23.63 -12.91
N ASP A 42 4.73 -22.47 -12.92
CA ASP A 42 4.22 -21.85 -14.14
C ASP A 42 5.34 -21.25 -15.02
N ILE A 43 6.27 -20.49 -14.42
CA ILE A 43 7.35 -19.84 -15.19
C ILE A 43 8.41 -20.83 -15.70
N PHE A 44 8.64 -21.91 -14.96
CA PHE A 44 9.56 -22.97 -15.35
C PHE A 44 8.86 -24.17 -16.00
N TYR A 45 7.63 -23.94 -16.52
CA TYR A 45 6.81 -24.98 -17.12
C TYR A 45 7.57 -25.79 -18.16
N GLY A 46 7.76 -27.11 -17.87
CA GLY A 46 8.45 -28.06 -18.74
C GLY A 46 9.97 -28.12 -18.61
N ASP A 47 10.57 -27.17 -17.91
CA ASP A 47 11.98 -27.16 -17.57
C ASP A 47 12.16 -27.37 -16.05
N ILE A 48 13.30 -27.92 -15.66
CA ILE A 48 13.67 -28.04 -14.24
C ILE A 48 14.71 -26.96 -13.97
N PRO A 49 14.34 -25.88 -13.23
CA PRO A 49 15.29 -24.84 -12.92
C PRO A 49 16.44 -25.37 -12.04
N THR A 50 17.60 -24.78 -12.20
CA THR A 50 18.66 -24.93 -11.22
C THR A 50 18.37 -24.07 -10.00
N LEU A 51 18.91 -24.44 -8.86
CA LEU A 51 18.79 -23.62 -7.64
C LEU A 51 19.34 -22.20 -7.86
N THR A 52 20.36 -22.02 -8.69
CA THR A 52 20.91 -20.70 -9.03
C THR A 52 19.88 -19.85 -9.80
N GLU A 53 19.16 -20.41 -10.75
CA GLU A 53 18.14 -19.70 -11.52
C GLU A 53 16.99 -19.25 -10.61
N VAL A 54 16.54 -20.10 -9.68
CA VAL A 54 15.51 -19.71 -8.68
C VAL A 54 16.05 -18.63 -7.75
N ASN A 55 17.29 -18.78 -7.25
CA ASN A 55 17.90 -17.79 -6.38
C ASN A 55 18.07 -16.43 -7.08
N ASP A 56 18.49 -16.42 -8.33
CA ASP A 56 18.69 -15.19 -9.12
C ASP A 56 17.35 -14.52 -9.42
N LEU A 57 16.30 -15.28 -9.75
CA LEU A 57 14.93 -14.77 -9.90
C LEU A 57 14.47 -14.05 -8.64
N LEU A 58 14.56 -14.71 -7.48
CA LEU A 58 14.15 -14.15 -6.20
C LEU A 58 15.03 -12.96 -5.76
N ALA A 59 16.33 -12.94 -6.13
CA ALA A 59 17.24 -11.88 -5.72
C ALA A 59 17.14 -10.61 -6.58
N TYR A 60 16.83 -10.74 -7.89
CA TYR A 60 16.91 -9.64 -8.84
C TYR A 60 15.56 -9.24 -9.45
N ASP A 61 14.59 -10.16 -9.52
CA ASP A 61 13.27 -9.92 -10.10
C ASP A 61 12.16 -10.04 -9.04
N TRP A 62 12.50 -9.88 -7.76
CA TRP A 62 11.59 -10.05 -6.62
C TRP A 62 10.33 -9.16 -6.70
N GLU A 63 10.44 -7.93 -7.24
CA GLU A 63 9.30 -7.02 -7.43
C GLU A 63 8.23 -7.65 -8.33
N GLN A 64 8.68 -8.28 -9.43
CA GLN A 64 7.76 -8.98 -10.33
C GLN A 64 7.19 -10.24 -9.67
N VAL A 65 8.03 -10.98 -8.91
CA VAL A 65 7.58 -12.15 -8.14
C VAL A 65 6.47 -11.76 -7.18
N TYR A 66 6.65 -10.70 -6.37
CA TYR A 66 5.65 -10.22 -5.42
C TYR A 66 4.33 -9.88 -6.12
N LYS A 67 4.39 -9.15 -7.22
CA LYS A 67 3.23 -8.80 -8.02
C LYS A 67 2.48 -10.04 -8.52
N ASP A 68 3.20 -11.01 -9.06
CA ASP A 68 2.60 -12.19 -9.68
C ASP A 68 2.03 -13.19 -8.65
N ILE A 69 2.58 -13.23 -7.41
CA ILE A 69 2.03 -14.04 -6.32
C ILE A 69 0.99 -13.31 -5.47
N GLY A 70 0.64 -12.06 -5.87
CA GLY A 70 -0.34 -11.24 -5.16
C GLY A 70 0.13 -10.75 -3.79
N MET A 71 1.45 -10.54 -3.63
CA MET A 71 1.99 -9.76 -2.52
C MET A 71 1.92 -8.28 -2.88
N VAL A 72 1.19 -7.53 -2.08
CA VAL A 72 1.08 -6.09 -2.24
C VAL A 72 2.37 -5.43 -1.75
N GLN A 73 2.94 -4.54 -2.55
CA GLN A 73 4.06 -3.71 -2.10
C GLN A 73 3.52 -2.50 -1.32
N TRP A 74 3.17 -2.73 -0.06
CA TRP A 74 2.66 -1.67 0.82
C TRP A 74 3.61 -0.47 0.96
N ASN A 75 4.91 -0.66 0.68
CA ASN A 75 5.88 0.45 0.62
C ASN A 75 5.54 1.48 -0.46
N GLU A 76 4.89 1.06 -1.57
CA GLU A 76 4.44 1.99 -2.62
C GLU A 76 3.41 2.98 -2.08
N LEU A 77 2.55 2.55 -1.16
CA LEU A 77 1.57 3.42 -0.51
C LEU A 77 2.26 4.53 0.31
N SER A 78 3.33 4.20 1.02
CA SER A 78 4.13 5.18 1.76
C SER A 78 4.81 6.19 0.83
N ASP A 79 5.24 5.77 -0.36
CA ASP A 79 5.89 6.63 -1.35
C ASP A 79 4.91 7.63 -1.99
N LEU A 80 3.59 7.32 -1.99
CA LEU A 80 2.55 8.24 -2.44
C LEU A 80 2.26 9.36 -1.43
N CYS A 81 2.65 9.20 -0.16
CA CYS A 81 2.33 10.11 0.92
C CYS A 81 3.39 11.22 1.05
N ASP A 82 2.98 12.49 0.89
CA ASP A 82 3.82 13.67 1.13
C ASP A 82 3.33 14.40 2.40
N SER A 83 4.03 14.20 3.51
CA SER A 83 3.73 14.79 4.82
C SER A 83 3.59 16.32 4.75
N LYS A 84 4.35 16.97 3.87
CA LYS A 84 4.27 18.42 3.72
C LYS A 84 2.96 18.86 3.07
N LEU A 85 2.46 18.11 2.10
CA LEU A 85 1.16 18.39 1.50
C LEU A 85 0.04 18.22 2.52
N ILE A 86 0.13 17.22 3.40
CA ILE A 86 -0.80 17.00 4.51
C ILE A 86 -0.77 18.17 5.49
N GLU A 87 0.41 18.61 5.93
CA GLU A 87 0.54 19.77 6.83
C GLU A 87 -0.03 21.05 6.22
N ASP A 88 0.21 21.28 4.93
CA ASP A 88 -0.29 22.45 4.24
C ASP A 88 -1.83 22.40 4.08
N GLY A 89 -2.40 21.22 3.83
CA GLY A 89 -3.85 20.99 3.81
C GLY A 89 -4.52 21.20 5.16
N ILE A 90 -3.90 20.75 6.24
CA ILE A 90 -4.38 20.98 7.62
C ILE A 90 -4.47 22.50 7.89
N LYS A 91 -3.43 23.27 7.56
CA LYS A 91 -3.43 24.73 7.74
C LYS A 91 -4.49 25.42 6.88
N GLU A 92 -4.72 24.94 5.66
CA GLU A 92 -5.76 25.44 4.78
C GLU A 92 -7.15 25.23 5.35
N LEU A 93 -7.45 24.02 5.88
CA LEU A 93 -8.73 23.70 6.52
C LEU A 93 -8.94 24.47 7.84
N ASP A 94 -7.91 24.59 8.68
CA ASP A 94 -7.97 25.42 9.88
C ASP A 94 -8.33 26.87 9.53
N SER A 95 -7.66 27.43 8.51
CA SER A 95 -7.97 28.77 8.04
C SER A 95 -9.37 28.90 7.46
N PHE A 96 -9.86 27.89 6.76
CA PHE A 96 -11.23 27.83 6.25
C PHE A 96 -12.25 27.87 7.39
N ILE A 97 -12.09 27.03 8.42
CA ILE A 97 -12.96 26.97 9.58
C ILE A 97 -13.00 28.29 10.34
N GLU A 98 -11.83 28.94 10.53
CA GLU A 98 -11.73 30.24 11.22
C GLU A 98 -12.47 31.37 10.49
N ASN A 99 -12.53 31.29 9.15
CA ASN A 99 -13.12 32.33 8.30
C ASN A 99 -14.58 32.05 7.89
N LEU A 100 -15.18 30.94 8.35
CA LEU A 100 -16.60 30.65 8.10
C LEU A 100 -17.51 31.74 8.67
N ASP A 101 -18.47 32.20 7.84
CA ASP A 101 -19.47 33.16 8.27
C ASP A 101 -20.55 32.49 9.11
N LYS A 102 -20.62 32.83 10.42
CA LYS A 102 -21.57 32.29 11.37
C LYS A 102 -23.03 32.68 11.09
N GLU A 103 -23.24 33.65 10.22
CA GLU A 103 -24.59 34.07 9.81
C GLU A 103 -25.07 33.29 8.57
N ASP A 104 -24.18 32.52 7.92
CA ASP A 104 -24.57 31.68 6.79
C ASP A 104 -25.41 30.49 7.23
N SER A 105 -26.42 30.17 6.45
CA SER A 105 -27.32 29.03 6.70
C SER A 105 -26.61 27.66 6.58
N SER A 106 -25.47 27.60 5.91
CA SER A 106 -24.65 26.41 5.75
C SER A 106 -23.56 26.26 6.83
N TYR A 107 -23.35 27.28 7.67
CA TYR A 107 -22.25 27.36 8.64
C TYR A 107 -22.01 26.08 9.44
N GLU A 108 -23.04 25.55 10.09
CA GLU A 108 -22.92 24.37 10.96
C GLU A 108 -22.48 23.13 10.14
N LYS A 109 -23.02 22.96 8.93
CA LYS A 109 -22.70 21.86 8.05
C LYS A 109 -21.28 22.00 7.52
N ASP A 110 -20.94 23.16 6.97
CA ASP A 110 -19.62 23.41 6.37
C ASP A 110 -18.51 23.29 7.42
N LYS A 111 -18.81 23.69 8.67
CA LYS A 111 -17.89 23.52 9.78
C LYS A 111 -17.72 22.05 10.16
N GLU A 112 -18.80 21.29 10.30
CA GLU A 112 -18.76 19.85 10.62
C GLU A 112 -18.00 19.07 9.55
N ASP A 113 -18.29 19.34 8.28
CA ASP A 113 -17.62 18.70 7.14
C ASP A 113 -16.12 19.03 7.11
N ALA A 114 -15.74 20.28 7.37
CA ALA A 114 -14.33 20.71 7.44
C ALA A 114 -13.59 20.10 8.64
N GLU A 115 -14.21 20.05 9.83
CA GLU A 115 -13.64 19.42 11.01
C GLU A 115 -13.44 17.91 10.81
N LEU A 116 -14.36 17.24 10.12
CA LEU A 116 -14.24 15.83 9.76
C LEU A 116 -13.07 15.59 8.79
N THR A 117 -12.96 16.42 7.74
CA THR A 117 -11.87 16.36 6.77
C THR A 117 -10.51 16.66 7.43
N LEU A 118 -10.46 17.62 8.35
CA LEU A 118 -9.27 17.95 9.13
C LEU A 118 -8.80 16.75 9.97
N SER A 119 -9.75 16.08 10.64
CA SER A 119 -9.46 14.87 11.41
C SER A 119 -8.94 13.73 10.51
N ALA A 120 -9.55 13.53 9.34
CA ALA A 120 -9.12 12.52 8.39
C ALA A 120 -7.70 12.79 7.85
N LEU A 121 -7.37 14.05 7.48
CA LEU A 121 -6.02 14.42 7.07
C LEU A 121 -5.00 14.21 8.20
N GLY A 122 -5.36 14.57 9.45
CA GLY A 122 -4.46 14.39 10.59
C GLY A 122 -4.15 12.92 10.92
N ASN A 123 -5.02 11.99 10.53
CA ASN A 123 -4.81 10.56 10.73
C ASN A 123 -4.14 9.87 9.53
N LEU A 124 -4.19 10.46 8.34
CA LEU A 124 -3.83 9.80 7.08
C LEU A 124 -2.40 9.21 7.10
N GLU A 125 -1.41 10.00 7.51
CA GLU A 125 0.00 9.56 7.54
C GLU A 125 0.20 8.37 8.50
N GLY A 126 -0.41 8.44 9.69
CA GLY A 126 -0.34 7.38 10.68
C GLY A 126 -1.05 6.10 10.23
N GLU A 127 -2.17 6.22 9.53
CA GLU A 127 -2.88 5.05 9.00
C GLU A 127 -2.15 4.42 7.81
N ILE A 128 -1.53 5.23 6.94
CA ILE A 128 -0.66 4.69 5.89
C ILE A 128 0.51 3.91 6.51
N GLU A 129 1.18 4.47 7.53
CA GLU A 129 2.28 3.78 8.21
C GLU A 129 1.82 2.48 8.88
N ARG A 130 0.63 2.46 9.48
CA ARG A 130 0.04 1.25 10.07
C ARG A 130 -0.31 0.22 9.00
N SER A 131 -0.93 0.64 7.90
CA SER A 131 -1.32 -0.25 6.80
C SER A 131 -0.12 -0.90 6.11
N VAL A 132 1.00 -0.17 5.98
CA VAL A 132 2.26 -0.73 5.48
C VAL A 132 2.81 -1.84 6.38
N LYS A 133 2.50 -1.80 7.69
CA LYS A 133 2.94 -2.80 8.67
C LYS A 133 1.92 -3.93 8.89
N ASP A 134 0.66 -3.68 8.60
CA ASP A 134 -0.45 -4.57 8.89
C ASP A 134 -1.56 -4.43 7.82
N GLU A 135 -1.59 -5.36 6.89
CA GLU A 135 -2.52 -5.38 5.76
C GLU A 135 -4.01 -5.47 6.19
N GLU A 136 -4.30 -5.93 7.43
CA GLU A 136 -5.67 -6.02 7.95
C GLU A 136 -6.29 -4.63 8.27
N ILE A 137 -5.48 -3.56 8.27
CA ILE A 137 -5.91 -2.19 8.63
C ILE A 137 -6.43 -1.38 7.41
N THR A 138 -6.54 -1.98 6.24
CA THR A 138 -7.04 -1.30 5.02
C THR A 138 -8.42 -0.71 5.17
N GLU A 139 -9.31 -1.31 5.99
CA GLU A 139 -10.65 -0.78 6.21
C GLU A 139 -10.62 0.62 6.84
N ASP A 140 -9.75 0.88 7.82
CA ASP A 140 -9.60 2.18 8.47
C ASP A 140 -9.05 3.22 7.48
N LEU A 141 -8.06 2.85 6.68
CA LEU A 141 -7.49 3.71 5.65
C LEU A 141 -8.52 4.03 4.55
N SER A 142 -9.28 3.04 4.09
CA SER A 142 -10.35 3.20 3.10
C SER A 142 -11.44 4.16 3.62
N LEU A 143 -11.78 4.10 4.91
CA LEU A 143 -12.76 5.01 5.53
C LEU A 143 -12.24 6.46 5.56
N ILE A 144 -10.96 6.66 5.93
CA ILE A 144 -10.34 7.99 5.94
C ILE A 144 -10.29 8.57 4.52
N ILE A 145 -9.84 7.79 3.54
CA ILE A 145 -9.78 8.21 2.14
C ILE A 145 -11.18 8.51 1.60
N GLY A 146 -12.17 7.68 1.91
CA GLY A 146 -13.57 7.93 1.53
C GLY A 146 -14.12 9.24 2.09
N THR A 147 -13.73 9.63 3.31
CA THR A 147 -14.07 10.93 3.90
C THR A 147 -13.41 12.08 3.13
N LEU A 148 -12.12 11.95 2.82
CA LEU A 148 -11.37 12.95 2.08
C LEU A 148 -11.90 13.13 0.65
N ASP A 149 -12.18 12.04 -0.07
CA ASP A 149 -12.70 12.06 -1.45
C ASP A 149 -14.09 12.73 -1.54
N GLY A 150 -14.89 12.67 -0.46
CA GLY A 150 -16.21 13.30 -0.40
C GLY A 150 -16.19 14.81 -0.27
N TYR A 151 -15.16 15.40 0.34
CA TYR A 151 -15.18 16.81 0.76
C TYR A 151 -14.06 17.68 0.21
N GLU A 152 -12.91 17.10 -0.23
CA GLU A 152 -11.72 17.86 -0.59
C GLU A 152 -11.89 18.80 -1.78
N SER A 153 -12.74 18.44 -2.75
CA SER A 153 -12.84 19.17 -4.04
C SER A 153 -13.30 20.61 -3.90
N TRP A 154 -13.99 21.00 -2.81
CA TRP A 154 -14.47 22.34 -2.56
C TRP A 154 -13.88 22.99 -1.30
N MET A 155 -13.30 22.19 -0.39
CA MET A 155 -12.66 22.71 0.83
C MET A 155 -11.17 22.97 0.65
N LEU A 156 -10.46 22.17 -0.20
CA LEU A 156 -9.04 22.26 -0.40
C LEU A 156 -8.70 22.89 -1.75
N GLU A 157 -8.01 24.02 -1.73
CA GLU A 157 -7.50 24.66 -2.95
C GLU A 157 -6.18 24.04 -3.44
N ASN A 158 -5.50 23.25 -2.59
CA ASN A 158 -4.22 22.63 -2.90
C ASN A 158 -4.39 21.43 -3.85
N LYS A 159 -4.30 21.71 -5.16
CA LYS A 159 -4.47 20.69 -6.21
C LYS A 159 -3.47 19.53 -6.13
N LYS A 160 -2.30 19.73 -5.52
CA LYS A 160 -1.33 18.66 -5.35
C LYS A 160 -1.75 17.70 -4.24
N LEU A 161 -2.30 18.24 -3.15
CA LEU A 161 -2.87 17.44 -2.08
C LEU A 161 -4.05 16.61 -2.60
N VAL A 162 -4.97 17.24 -3.32
CA VAL A 162 -6.11 16.54 -3.92
C VAL A 162 -5.65 15.44 -4.89
N SER A 163 -4.62 15.70 -5.70
CA SER A 163 -4.03 14.67 -6.58
C SER A 163 -3.44 13.51 -5.77
N MET A 164 -2.68 13.80 -4.71
CA MET A 164 -2.10 12.78 -3.84
C MET A 164 -3.18 11.90 -3.19
N ILE A 165 -4.26 12.50 -2.66
CA ILE A 165 -5.40 11.77 -2.08
C ILE A 165 -6.03 10.85 -3.13
N SER A 166 -6.23 11.37 -4.36
CA SER A 166 -6.78 10.58 -5.47
C SER A 166 -5.87 9.42 -5.89
N ASP A 167 -4.55 9.62 -5.89
CA ASP A 167 -3.57 8.58 -6.20
C ASP A 167 -3.58 7.48 -5.13
N ILE A 168 -3.67 7.84 -3.84
CA ILE A 168 -3.81 6.91 -2.72
C ILE A 168 -5.15 6.14 -2.82
N ALA A 169 -6.26 6.83 -3.11
CA ALA A 169 -7.57 6.20 -3.29
C ALA A 169 -7.57 5.17 -4.43
N SER A 170 -6.93 5.52 -5.54
CA SER A 170 -6.77 4.62 -6.69
C SER A 170 -5.94 3.40 -6.33
N TRP A 171 -4.83 3.62 -5.62
CA TRP A 171 -3.97 2.54 -5.15
C TRP A 171 -4.72 1.55 -4.25
N ILE A 172 -5.49 2.04 -3.26
CA ILE A 172 -6.31 1.20 -2.37
C ILE A 172 -7.31 0.37 -3.19
N SER A 173 -8.06 1.04 -4.10
CA SER A 173 -9.05 0.35 -4.95
C SER A 173 -8.46 -0.72 -5.87
N ASP A 174 -7.20 -0.59 -6.25
CA ASP A 174 -6.52 -1.57 -7.11
C ASP A 174 -6.01 -2.78 -6.29
N HIS A 175 -5.99 -2.68 -4.94
CA HIS A 175 -5.44 -3.70 -4.04
C HIS A 175 -6.46 -4.27 -3.03
N GLU A 176 -7.73 -3.82 -3.06
CA GLU A 176 -8.88 -4.45 -2.38
C GLU A 176 -9.39 -5.68 -3.18
#